data_6882e467a8b9b32047f36a652d7e8221
#
_entry.id   6882e467a8b9b32047f36a652d7e8221
#
_cell.length_a   1.000
_cell.length_b   1.000
_cell.length_c   1.000
_cell.angle_alpha   90.00
_cell.angle_beta   90.00
_cell.angle_gamma   90.00
#
_symmetry.space_group_name_H-M   'P 1'
#
loop_
_entity.id
_entity.type
_entity.pdbx_description
1 polymer ?
#
loop_
_entity_poly.entity_id
_entity_poly.type
_entity_poly.pdbx_seq_one_letter_code
_entity_poly.pdbx_strand_id
1 'polypeptide(L)'
;MSKRISSWFKKGSKRSTSDSESSDDVLAANVGSIAGDNELLYASPAVMESVKHSKNSANGNNRIEFYSKDLPFFWLNNASPHPVVVDGIRYPTAEHLFQAQKFIDSRPDIATKIRKASNPVEAIHIARTFAKEVRPDWIRDGVNVTTMRMVLLTKFMQYSDLRLALLETGDAEIVHASPNDAFWGSAAMSDSIGRGRNVLGRTIMQTRELMRVAAGVGSNSGTQTV
;
A
#
# COMPACT_ATOMS: atom_id res chain seq x y z
N MET A 1 19.75 -13.03 -2.05
CA MET A 1 18.31 -12.79 -2.25
C MET A 1 17.93 -11.33 -2.49
N SER A 2 18.83 -10.39 -2.26
CA SER A 2 18.63 -8.92 -2.43
C SER A 2 18.27 -8.43 -3.85
N LYS A 3 18.53 -9.18 -4.90
CA LYS A 3 18.38 -8.73 -6.30
C LYS A 3 16.93 -8.76 -6.86
N ARG A 4 15.95 -9.34 -6.14
CA ARG A 4 14.59 -9.57 -6.69
C ARG A 4 13.63 -8.41 -6.48
N ILE A 5 13.71 -7.67 -5.37
CA ILE A 5 12.80 -6.56 -5.10
C ILE A 5 13.20 -5.32 -5.90
N SER A 6 14.50 -5.03 -6.02
CA SER A 6 15.00 -3.93 -6.86
C SER A 6 14.68 -4.12 -8.36
N SER A 7 14.54 -5.37 -8.83
CA SER A 7 14.13 -5.64 -10.21
C SER A 7 12.68 -5.24 -10.50
N TRP A 8 11.82 -5.21 -9.51
CA TRP A 8 10.43 -4.81 -9.65
C TRP A 8 10.29 -3.31 -9.91
N PHE A 9 11.05 -2.50 -9.16
CA PHE A 9 11.06 -1.05 -9.37
C PHE A 9 11.74 -0.64 -10.69
N LYS A 10 12.61 -1.50 -11.25
CA LYS A 10 13.30 -1.27 -12.53
C LYS A 10 12.52 -1.74 -13.76
N LYS A 11 11.61 -2.71 -13.63
CA LYS A 11 10.90 -3.29 -14.79
C LYS A 11 9.85 -2.36 -15.44
N GLY A 12 9.48 -1.25 -14.80
CA GLY A 12 8.60 -0.25 -15.40
C GLY A 12 9.19 0.55 -16.57
N SER A 13 10.47 0.33 -16.93
CA SER A 13 11.19 1.14 -17.94
C SER A 13 11.50 0.46 -19.26
N LYS A 14 11.14 -0.82 -19.51
CA LYS A 14 11.42 -1.47 -20.80
C LYS A 14 10.18 -2.20 -21.32
N ARG A 15 9.53 -1.62 -22.33
CA ARG A 15 8.65 -2.35 -23.24
C ARG A 15 9.49 -3.41 -24.00
N SER A 16 9.26 -4.69 -23.75
CA SER A 16 9.54 -5.76 -24.69
C SER A 16 8.23 -6.48 -24.99
N THR A 17 7.91 -6.53 -26.26
CA THR A 17 6.81 -7.29 -26.85
C THR A 17 7.08 -8.78 -26.69
N SER A 18 6.24 -9.49 -26.00
CA SER A 18 5.74 -10.86 -26.15
C SER A 18 5.43 -11.46 -24.76
N ASP A 19 4.26 -12.09 -24.71
CA ASP A 19 3.65 -12.85 -23.64
C ASP A 19 2.97 -12.01 -22.54
N SER A 20 1.64 -12.03 -22.61
CA SER A 20 0.71 -11.36 -21.71
C SER A 20 0.52 -12.14 -20.40
N GLU A 21 1.54 -12.23 -19.58
CA GLU A 21 1.31 -12.48 -18.16
C GLU A 21 0.72 -11.21 -17.57
N SER A 22 -0.45 -11.33 -16.93
CA SER A 22 -1.07 -10.18 -16.27
C SER A 22 -0.14 -9.67 -15.16
N SER A 23 -0.15 -8.36 -14.93
CA SER A 23 0.63 -7.76 -13.82
C SER A 23 0.26 -8.37 -12.46
N ASP A 24 -0.92 -8.95 -12.35
CA ASP A 24 -1.44 -9.60 -11.14
C ASP A 24 -0.86 -11.01 -10.95
N ASP A 25 -0.61 -11.76 -12.04
CA ASP A 25 0.04 -13.08 -11.98
C ASP A 25 1.51 -12.97 -11.54
N VAL A 26 2.21 -11.95 -12.02
CA VAL A 26 3.59 -11.65 -11.59
C VAL A 26 3.62 -11.22 -10.12
N LEU A 27 2.62 -10.49 -9.64
CA LEU A 27 2.49 -10.10 -8.25
C LEU A 27 2.21 -11.32 -7.36
N ALA A 28 1.27 -12.19 -7.75
CA ALA A 28 0.93 -13.39 -6.99
C ALA A 28 2.11 -14.38 -6.85
N ALA A 29 2.85 -14.62 -7.94
CA ALA A 29 4.03 -15.50 -7.92
C ALA A 29 5.14 -15.00 -7.00
N ASN A 30 5.23 -13.69 -6.77
CA ASN A 30 6.25 -13.08 -5.92
C ASN A 30 5.86 -12.97 -4.44
N VAL A 31 4.56 -13.03 -4.10
CA VAL A 31 4.12 -13.04 -2.68
C VAL A 31 4.72 -14.22 -1.92
N GLY A 32 4.78 -15.41 -2.51
CA GLY A 32 5.42 -16.58 -1.93
C GLY A 32 6.94 -16.47 -1.74
N SER A 33 7.61 -15.58 -2.51
CA SER A 33 9.06 -15.38 -2.45
C SER A 33 9.52 -14.32 -1.44
N ILE A 34 8.61 -13.46 -0.97
CA ILE A 34 8.92 -12.42 0.03
C ILE A 34 8.87 -12.99 1.46
N ALA A 35 8.17 -14.10 1.66
CA ALA A 35 7.99 -14.74 2.97
C ALA A 35 9.22 -15.48 3.50
N GLY A 36 10.33 -15.57 2.75
CA GLY A 36 11.57 -16.22 3.15
C GLY A 36 12.50 -15.27 3.92
N ASP A 37 12.82 -15.64 5.17
CA ASP A 37 13.95 -15.20 6.00
C ASP A 37 13.95 -13.75 6.54
N ASN A 38 12.86 -13.00 6.46
CA ASN A 38 12.73 -11.76 7.22
C ASN A 38 12.06 -12.07 8.57
N GLU A 39 12.77 -11.77 9.65
CA GLU A 39 12.19 -11.67 10.99
C GLU A 39 10.94 -10.80 10.93
N LEU A 40 9.76 -11.42 11.17
CA LEU A 40 8.48 -10.74 11.08
C LEU A 40 8.42 -9.67 12.17
N LEU A 41 8.29 -8.43 11.78
CA LEU A 41 8.10 -7.32 12.70
C LEU A 41 6.68 -7.39 13.29
N TYR A 42 6.57 -7.14 14.61
CA TYR A 42 5.28 -7.14 15.29
C TYR A 42 4.70 -5.73 15.36
N ALA A 43 3.42 -5.58 15.03
CA ALA A 43 2.67 -4.37 15.25
C ALA A 43 2.06 -4.36 16.68
N SER A 44 1.50 -3.23 17.06
CA SER A 44 0.87 -3.06 18.38
C SER A 44 -0.43 -3.87 18.51
N PRO A 45 -0.76 -4.41 19.71
CA PRO A 45 -2.07 -5.03 20.00
C PRO A 45 -3.28 -4.16 19.61
N ALA A 46 -3.14 -2.84 19.63
CA ALA A 46 -4.17 -1.89 19.21
C ALA A 46 -4.64 -2.08 17.75
N VAL A 47 -3.81 -2.64 16.88
CA VAL A 47 -4.17 -2.95 15.50
C VAL A 47 -5.28 -4.01 15.44
N MET A 48 -5.12 -5.12 16.15
CA MET A 48 -6.12 -6.20 16.18
C MET A 48 -7.41 -5.76 16.89
N GLU A 49 -7.29 -4.93 17.91
CA GLU A 49 -8.44 -4.40 18.64
C GLU A 49 -9.32 -3.51 17.75
N SER A 50 -8.72 -2.67 16.90
CA SER A 50 -9.47 -1.82 15.96
C SER A 50 -10.37 -2.63 15.02
N VAL A 51 -9.91 -3.79 14.55
CA VAL A 51 -10.69 -4.67 13.65
C VAL A 51 -11.84 -5.33 14.38
N LYS A 52 -11.64 -5.79 15.63
CA LYS A 52 -12.71 -6.37 16.45
C LYS A 52 -13.84 -5.37 16.69
N HIS A 53 -13.52 -4.13 16.99
CA HIS A 53 -14.53 -3.07 17.18
C HIS A 53 -15.34 -2.78 15.90
N SER A 54 -14.71 -2.85 14.72
CA SER A 54 -15.41 -2.66 13.45
C SER A 54 -16.46 -3.74 13.18
N LYS A 55 -16.17 -5.00 13.50
CA LYS A 55 -17.10 -6.12 13.33
C LYS A 55 -18.33 -6.01 14.24
N ASN A 56 -18.19 -5.36 15.39
CA ASN A 56 -19.25 -5.19 16.38
C ASN A 56 -20.13 -3.94 16.12
N SER A 57 -19.77 -3.10 15.16
CA SER A 57 -20.56 -1.94 14.78
C SER A 57 -21.77 -2.36 13.94
N ALA A 58 -22.93 -2.52 14.59
CA ALA A 58 -24.17 -3.09 14.06
C ALA A 58 -24.88 -2.24 12.99
N ASN A 59 -24.22 -1.29 12.37
CA ASN A 59 -24.86 -0.35 11.42
C ASN A 59 -24.77 -0.79 9.96
N GLY A 60 -24.87 -2.08 9.62
CA GLY A 60 -25.12 -2.54 8.24
C GLY A 60 -24.17 -2.05 7.13
N ASN A 61 -23.31 -1.10 7.40
CA ASN A 61 -22.38 -0.52 6.47
C ASN A 61 -21.00 -1.18 6.64
N ASN A 62 -20.72 -2.18 5.81
CA ASN A 62 -19.44 -2.90 5.81
C ASN A 62 -18.33 -2.03 5.21
N ARG A 63 -18.07 -0.88 5.85
CA ARG A 63 -17.14 0.15 5.40
C ARG A 63 -16.18 0.58 6.51
N ILE A 64 -14.90 0.61 6.20
CA ILE A 64 -13.82 1.04 7.07
C ILE A 64 -13.22 2.33 6.51
N GLU A 65 -13.23 3.39 7.31
CA GLU A 65 -12.61 4.66 6.97
C GLU A 65 -11.32 4.85 7.77
N PHE A 66 -10.27 5.33 7.11
CA PHE A 66 -9.00 5.67 7.74
C PHE A 66 -8.46 6.99 7.21
N TYR A 67 -7.86 7.79 8.08
CA TYR A 67 -7.23 9.06 7.70
C TYR A 67 -6.25 9.55 8.76
N SER A 68 -6.76 10.03 9.90
CA SER A 68 -5.98 10.66 10.97
C SER A 68 -5.32 9.63 11.88
N LYS A 69 -4.18 9.99 12.47
CA LYS A 69 -3.46 9.19 13.46
C LYS A 69 -4.28 8.88 14.73
N ASP A 70 -5.30 9.68 14.99
CA ASP A 70 -6.16 9.55 16.16
C ASP A 70 -7.36 8.62 15.90
N LEU A 71 -7.48 8.08 14.67
CA LEU A 71 -8.55 7.16 14.28
C LEU A 71 -8.10 5.69 14.32
N PRO A 72 -9.02 4.74 14.59
CA PRO A 72 -8.68 3.34 14.85
C PRO A 72 -7.90 2.63 13.74
N PHE A 73 -8.14 2.99 12.47
CA PHE A 73 -7.54 2.31 11.32
C PHE A 73 -6.34 3.05 10.73
N PHE A 74 -5.67 3.90 11.51
CA PHE A 74 -4.48 4.62 11.03
C PHE A 74 -3.35 3.69 10.55
N TRP A 75 -3.31 2.45 11.01
CA TRP A 75 -2.35 1.45 10.54
C TRP A 75 -2.49 1.13 9.03
N LEU A 76 -3.65 1.39 8.40
CA LEU A 76 -3.83 1.32 6.95
C LEU A 76 -3.12 2.45 6.21
N ASN A 77 -2.90 3.59 6.87
CA ASN A 77 -2.27 4.76 6.25
C ASN A 77 -0.77 4.52 5.99
N ASN A 78 -0.26 5.04 4.87
CA ASN A 78 1.17 5.01 4.55
C ASN A 78 2.03 5.77 5.56
N ALA A 79 1.46 6.79 6.20
CA ALA A 79 2.12 7.59 7.24
C ALA A 79 2.18 6.90 8.60
N SER A 80 1.55 5.73 8.77
CA SER A 80 1.59 5.00 10.04
C SER A 80 3.02 4.58 10.42
N PRO A 81 3.35 4.50 11.73
CA PRO A 81 4.72 4.31 12.21
C PRO A 81 5.19 2.85 12.08
N HIS A 82 5.10 2.32 10.88
CA HIS A 82 5.55 0.97 10.53
C HIS A 82 6.67 1.09 9.49
N PRO A 83 7.94 1.01 9.93
CA PRO A 83 9.07 1.06 9.00
C PRO A 83 9.03 -0.07 7.98
N VAL A 84 9.46 0.21 6.76
CA VAL A 84 9.57 -0.80 5.71
C VAL A 84 11.02 -0.93 5.25
N VAL A 85 11.43 -2.15 4.92
CA VAL A 85 12.78 -2.46 4.47
C VAL A 85 12.72 -2.99 3.04
N VAL A 86 13.48 -2.38 2.15
CA VAL A 86 13.62 -2.81 0.75
C VAL A 86 15.10 -2.86 0.40
N ASP A 87 15.58 -3.99 -0.09
CA ASP A 87 17.00 -4.24 -0.43
C ASP A 87 17.98 -3.89 0.72
N GLY A 88 17.58 -4.19 1.97
CA GLY A 88 18.36 -3.87 3.16
C GLY A 88 18.30 -2.39 3.58
N ILE A 89 17.59 -1.55 2.85
CA ILE A 89 17.42 -0.13 3.16
C ILE A 89 16.12 0.08 3.93
N ARG A 90 16.22 0.63 5.15
CA ARG A 90 15.09 0.94 6.02
C ARG A 90 14.52 2.32 5.71
N TYR A 91 13.21 2.38 5.53
CA TYR A 91 12.41 3.61 5.40
C TYR A 91 11.52 3.76 6.65
N PRO A 92 11.44 4.94 7.28
CA PRO A 92 10.69 5.13 8.53
C PRO A 92 9.19 4.81 8.43
N THR A 93 8.58 5.00 7.27
CA THR A 93 7.19 4.62 6.98
C THR A 93 7.03 4.25 5.50
N ALA A 94 5.92 3.63 5.14
CA ALA A 94 5.54 3.36 3.76
C ALA A 94 5.48 4.65 2.91
N GLU A 95 5.11 5.79 3.52
CA GLU A 95 5.09 7.10 2.84
C GLU A 95 6.50 7.55 2.44
N HIS A 96 7.50 7.39 3.31
CA HIS A 96 8.89 7.71 2.94
C HIS A 96 9.36 6.89 1.75
N LEU A 97 9.06 5.60 1.73
CA LEU A 97 9.39 4.73 0.60
C LEU A 97 8.70 5.20 -0.67
N PHE A 98 7.39 5.44 -0.62
CA PHE A 98 6.60 5.89 -1.77
C PHE A 98 7.13 7.21 -2.36
N GLN A 99 7.44 8.18 -1.51
CA GLN A 99 7.97 9.46 -1.96
C GLN A 99 9.39 9.33 -2.55
N ALA A 100 10.25 8.50 -1.95
CA ALA A 100 11.60 8.27 -2.43
C ALA A 100 11.62 7.60 -3.82
N GLN A 101 10.66 6.73 -4.13
CA GLN A 101 10.55 6.02 -5.41
C GLN A 101 10.39 6.96 -6.62
N LYS A 102 9.94 8.18 -6.42
CA LYS A 102 9.85 9.20 -7.46
C LYS A 102 11.22 9.61 -8.02
N PHE A 103 12.30 9.39 -7.24
CA PHE A 103 13.61 9.95 -7.47
C PHE A 103 14.73 8.91 -7.50
N ILE A 104 14.47 7.68 -7.10
CA ILE A 104 15.50 6.68 -6.77
C ILE A 104 16.45 6.40 -7.95
N ASP A 105 15.94 6.43 -9.18
CA ASP A 105 16.72 6.15 -10.40
C ASP A 105 17.42 7.40 -10.96
N SER A 106 16.80 8.58 -10.85
CA SER A 106 17.28 9.83 -11.47
C SER A 106 17.99 10.77 -10.50
N ARG A 107 17.53 10.81 -9.25
CA ARG A 107 18.02 11.72 -8.21
C ARG A 107 18.14 10.99 -6.85
N PRO A 108 19.09 10.06 -6.72
CA PRO A 108 19.29 9.29 -5.48
C PRO A 108 19.66 10.17 -4.26
N ASP A 109 20.19 11.36 -4.48
CA ASP A 109 20.42 12.36 -3.44
C ASP A 109 19.11 12.85 -2.81
N ILE A 110 18.07 13.13 -3.64
CA ILE A 110 16.74 13.53 -3.16
C ILE A 110 16.04 12.34 -2.50
N ALA A 111 16.11 11.15 -3.11
CA ALA A 111 15.55 9.94 -2.48
C ALA A 111 16.14 9.69 -1.08
N THR A 112 17.44 9.94 -0.92
CA THR A 112 18.12 9.83 0.39
C THR A 112 17.64 10.90 1.38
N LYS A 113 17.42 12.15 0.95
CA LYS A 113 16.86 13.21 1.80
C LYS A 113 15.46 12.84 2.28
N ILE A 114 14.60 12.35 1.37
CA ILE A 114 13.25 11.89 1.69
C ILE A 114 13.28 10.75 2.72
N ARG A 115 14.14 9.75 2.52
CA ARG A 115 14.30 8.63 3.46
C ARG A 115 14.73 9.07 4.85
N LYS A 116 15.55 10.14 4.95
CA LYS A 116 16.05 10.69 6.21
C LYS A 116 15.13 11.75 6.83
N ALA A 117 14.02 12.10 6.19
CA ALA A 117 13.05 13.03 6.75
C ALA A 117 12.58 12.58 8.14
N SER A 118 12.31 13.53 9.02
CA SER A 118 11.96 13.27 10.43
C SER A 118 10.55 12.68 10.58
N ASN A 119 9.69 12.91 9.60
CA ASN A 119 8.30 12.46 9.60
C ASN A 119 7.73 12.41 8.16
N PRO A 120 6.57 11.73 7.97
CA PRO A 120 5.95 11.60 6.64
C PRO A 120 5.58 12.94 5.97
N VAL A 121 5.22 13.95 6.74
CA VAL A 121 4.84 15.27 6.21
C VAL A 121 6.07 15.96 5.60
N GLU A 122 7.21 15.88 6.27
CA GLU A 122 8.48 16.39 5.74
C GLU A 122 8.90 15.62 4.46
N ALA A 123 8.75 14.30 4.45
CA ALA A 123 9.03 13.49 3.26
C ALA A 123 8.20 13.94 2.05
N ILE A 124 6.91 14.20 2.25
CA ILE A 124 6.01 14.75 1.22
C ILE A 124 6.45 16.16 0.80
N HIS A 125 6.82 17.01 1.76
CA HIS A 125 7.27 18.37 1.47
C HIS A 125 8.53 18.39 0.61
N ILE A 126 9.52 17.58 0.95
CA ILE A 126 10.75 17.43 0.15
C ILE A 126 10.39 16.98 -1.28
N ALA A 127 9.55 15.96 -1.42
CA ALA A 127 9.15 15.47 -2.74
C ALA A 127 8.43 16.53 -3.58
N ARG A 128 7.60 17.39 -2.96
CA ARG A 128 6.93 18.52 -3.62
C ARG A 128 7.89 19.61 -4.04
N THR A 129 8.88 19.93 -3.21
CA THR A 129 9.93 20.92 -3.53
C THR A 129 10.68 20.55 -4.81
N PHE A 130 10.90 19.26 -5.03
CA PHE A 130 11.58 18.74 -6.22
C PHE A 130 10.63 18.17 -7.27
N ALA A 131 9.40 18.65 -7.36
CA ALA A 131 8.37 18.12 -8.25
C ALA A 131 8.78 18.06 -9.73
N LYS A 132 9.61 18.99 -10.20
CA LYS A 132 10.13 19.04 -11.59
C LYS A 132 11.14 17.92 -11.91
N GLU A 133 11.68 17.29 -10.90
CA GLU A 133 12.71 16.25 -11.00
C GLU A 133 12.17 14.83 -10.78
N VAL A 134 10.84 14.73 -10.60
CA VAL A 134 10.14 13.45 -10.55
C VAL A 134 10.28 12.75 -11.90
N ARG A 135 10.50 11.44 -11.87
CA ARG A 135 10.57 10.62 -13.08
C ARG A 135 9.36 10.88 -13.99
N PRO A 136 9.56 11.04 -15.33
CA PRO A 136 8.51 11.53 -16.24
C PRO A 136 7.35 10.53 -16.45
N ASP A 137 7.56 9.25 -16.21
CA ASP A 137 6.57 8.18 -16.34
C ASP A 137 5.70 8.01 -15.08
N TRP A 138 6.00 8.77 -13.98
CA TRP A 138 5.34 8.64 -12.68
C TRP A 138 3.81 8.68 -12.75
N ILE A 139 3.27 9.65 -13.49
CA ILE A 139 1.83 9.81 -13.70
C ILE A 139 1.41 9.26 -15.06
N ARG A 140 2.17 9.61 -16.11
CA ARG A 140 1.85 9.29 -17.50
C ARG A 140 1.62 7.80 -17.72
N ASP A 141 2.48 6.95 -17.14
CA ASP A 141 2.46 5.51 -17.37
C ASP A 141 1.92 4.73 -16.15
N GLY A 142 1.31 5.43 -15.18
CA GLY A 142 0.69 4.82 -13.99
C GLY A 142 1.68 4.24 -12.99
N VAL A 143 2.96 4.62 -13.07
CA VAL A 143 4.02 4.12 -12.16
C VAL A 143 3.68 4.43 -10.70
N ASN A 144 3.01 5.55 -10.43
CA ASN A 144 2.56 5.91 -9.09
C ASN A 144 1.64 4.83 -8.48
N VAL A 145 0.68 4.29 -9.24
CA VAL A 145 -0.26 3.27 -8.74
C VAL A 145 0.46 1.93 -8.56
N THR A 146 1.29 1.54 -9.53
CA THR A 146 2.09 0.32 -9.44
C THR A 146 3.05 0.37 -8.25
N THR A 147 3.73 1.50 -8.05
CA THR A 147 4.59 1.72 -6.88
C THR A 147 3.80 1.64 -5.58
N MET A 148 2.60 2.21 -5.53
CA MET A 148 1.75 2.14 -4.32
C MET A 148 1.40 0.69 -3.98
N ARG A 149 1.04 -0.14 -4.96
CA ARG A 149 0.80 -1.58 -4.75
C ARG A 149 2.00 -2.27 -4.13
N MET A 150 3.19 -2.00 -4.66
CA MET A 150 4.44 -2.58 -4.16
C MET A 150 4.75 -2.15 -2.72
N VAL A 151 4.59 -0.86 -2.43
CA VAL A 151 4.82 -0.30 -1.10
C VAL A 151 3.88 -0.92 -0.07
N LEU A 152 2.59 -1.04 -0.40
CA LEU A 152 1.59 -1.65 0.47
C LEU A 152 1.86 -3.14 0.67
N LEU A 153 2.15 -3.87 -0.41
CA LEU A 153 2.50 -5.28 -0.32
C LEU A 153 3.72 -5.49 0.57
N THR A 154 4.77 -4.69 0.39
CA THR A 154 5.97 -4.72 1.24
C THR A 154 5.61 -4.50 2.70
N LYS A 155 4.82 -3.48 3.01
CA LYS A 155 4.39 -3.17 4.37
C LYS A 155 3.65 -4.35 5.01
N PHE A 156 2.59 -4.82 4.38
CA PHE A 156 1.75 -5.87 4.96
C PHE A 156 2.41 -7.25 4.98
N MET A 157 3.39 -7.51 4.13
CA MET A 157 4.16 -8.74 4.18
C MET A 157 5.22 -8.74 5.29
N GLN A 158 5.76 -7.60 5.67
CA GLN A 158 6.76 -7.49 6.72
C GLN A 158 6.18 -7.51 8.14
N TYR A 159 4.87 -7.25 8.30
CA TYR A 159 4.18 -7.22 9.59
C TYR A 159 3.06 -8.27 9.60
N SER A 160 3.26 -9.37 10.32
CA SER A 160 2.30 -10.49 10.37
C SER A 160 0.94 -10.08 10.91
N ASP A 161 0.91 -9.26 11.94
CA ASP A 161 -0.31 -8.78 12.58
C ASP A 161 -1.03 -7.69 11.76
N LEU A 162 -0.31 -6.82 11.03
CA LEU A 162 -0.94 -5.95 10.03
C LEU A 162 -1.58 -6.78 8.90
N ARG A 163 -0.89 -7.83 8.45
CA ARG A 163 -1.42 -8.75 7.45
C ARG A 163 -2.68 -9.45 7.95
N LEU A 164 -2.63 -10.02 9.16
CA LEU A 164 -3.79 -10.66 9.78
C LEU A 164 -4.95 -9.68 9.97
N ALA A 165 -4.67 -8.47 10.48
CA ALA A 165 -5.66 -7.43 10.64
C ALA A 165 -6.30 -7.03 9.30
N LEU A 166 -5.50 -6.94 8.22
CA LEU A 166 -6.03 -6.64 6.89
C LEU A 166 -6.94 -7.77 6.38
N LEU A 167 -6.57 -9.03 6.57
CA LEU A 167 -7.41 -10.18 6.21
C LEU A 167 -8.70 -10.22 7.03
N GLU A 168 -8.62 -9.90 8.32
CA GLU A 168 -9.76 -9.84 9.23
C GLU A 168 -10.78 -8.73 8.90
N THR A 169 -10.40 -7.71 8.08
CA THR A 169 -11.38 -6.73 7.56
C THR A 169 -12.42 -7.38 6.66
N GLY A 170 -12.28 -8.65 6.30
CA GLY A 170 -13.24 -9.39 5.47
C GLY A 170 -13.43 -8.72 4.11
N ASP A 171 -14.67 -8.49 3.71
CA ASP A 171 -15.04 -7.85 2.45
C ASP A 171 -15.41 -6.37 2.61
N ALA A 172 -15.06 -5.78 3.77
CA ALA A 172 -15.34 -4.38 4.02
C ALA A 172 -14.75 -3.48 2.92
N GLU A 173 -15.52 -2.49 2.52
CA GLU A 173 -15.02 -1.38 1.71
C GLU A 173 -13.99 -0.59 2.53
N ILE A 174 -12.79 -0.38 2.00
CA ILE A 174 -11.74 0.41 2.67
C ILE A 174 -11.63 1.76 1.98
N VAL A 175 -11.81 2.83 2.75
CA VAL A 175 -11.85 4.19 2.23
C VAL A 175 -10.84 5.09 2.93
N HIS A 176 -9.94 5.68 2.12
CA HIS A 176 -9.07 6.73 2.60
C HIS A 176 -9.86 8.05 2.68
N ALA A 177 -10.36 8.38 3.86
CA ALA A 177 -11.24 9.51 4.10
C ALA A 177 -10.49 10.86 4.12
N SER A 178 -9.56 11.07 3.17
CA SER A 178 -8.85 12.32 3.01
C SER A 178 -9.75 13.38 2.39
N PRO A 179 -10.00 14.53 3.06
CA PRO A 179 -10.92 15.53 2.56
C PRO A 179 -10.40 16.28 1.34
N ASN A 180 -9.08 16.38 1.17
CA ASN A 180 -8.42 17.20 0.16
C ASN A 180 -7.73 16.40 -0.95
N ASP A 181 -7.84 15.08 -0.96
CA ASP A 181 -7.20 14.22 -1.95
C ASP A 181 -8.24 13.48 -2.79
N ALA A 182 -8.49 14.00 -3.98
CA ALA A 182 -9.46 13.41 -4.90
C ALA A 182 -8.91 12.20 -5.66
N PHE A 183 -7.61 11.95 -5.66
CA PHE A 183 -7.01 10.80 -6.33
C PHE A 183 -6.81 9.63 -5.37
N TRP A 184 -5.99 9.79 -4.33
CA TRP A 184 -5.73 8.75 -3.36
C TRP A 184 -6.85 8.58 -2.34
N GLY A 185 -7.58 9.66 -2.03
CA GLY A 185 -8.67 9.69 -1.07
C GLY A 185 -10.05 9.77 -1.70
N SER A 186 -11.04 9.91 -0.82
CA SER A 186 -12.45 10.06 -1.17
C SER A 186 -12.86 11.50 -1.45
N ALA A 187 -12.00 12.49 -1.13
CA ALA A 187 -12.29 13.92 -1.20
C ALA A 187 -13.67 14.29 -0.60
N ALA A 188 -14.01 13.68 0.53
CA ALA A 188 -15.27 13.88 1.22
C ALA A 188 -15.34 15.28 1.85
N MET A 189 -15.56 16.32 1.03
CA MET A 189 -16.02 17.61 1.51
C MET A 189 -17.49 17.49 1.92
N SER A 190 -17.89 18.19 2.96
CA SER A 190 -19.09 18.01 3.78
C SER A 190 -20.45 17.82 3.08
N ASP A 191 -20.55 18.07 1.77
CA ASP A 191 -21.82 18.01 1.04
C ASP A 191 -21.80 17.15 -0.24
N SER A 192 -20.73 16.41 -0.48
CA SER A 192 -20.62 15.56 -1.67
C SER A 192 -19.93 14.24 -1.34
N ILE A 193 -20.72 13.32 -0.83
CA ILE A 193 -20.32 11.93 -0.61
C ILE A 193 -19.69 11.37 -1.88
N GLY A 194 -18.37 11.08 -1.82
CA GLY A 194 -17.75 10.17 -2.76
C GLY A 194 -17.30 10.75 -4.10
N ARG A 195 -16.83 11.98 -4.20
CA ARG A 195 -16.26 12.52 -5.46
C ARG A 195 -14.81 12.10 -5.71
N GLY A 196 -14.10 11.62 -4.72
CA GLY A 196 -12.71 11.14 -4.86
C GLY A 196 -12.65 9.72 -5.38
N ARG A 197 -11.53 9.38 -6.03
CA ARG A 197 -11.30 8.08 -6.67
C ARG A 197 -10.95 6.97 -5.68
N ASN A 198 -10.61 7.29 -4.44
CA ASN A 198 -10.20 6.35 -3.39
C ASN A 198 -9.15 5.32 -3.87
N VAL A 199 -8.17 5.77 -4.65
CA VAL A 199 -7.18 4.84 -5.26
C VAL A 199 -6.38 4.12 -4.18
N LEU A 200 -6.07 4.77 -3.05
CA LEU A 200 -5.36 4.13 -1.95
C LEU A 200 -6.19 3.01 -1.32
N GLY A 201 -7.45 3.28 -0.97
CA GLY A 201 -8.34 2.26 -0.40
C GLY A 201 -8.54 1.07 -1.33
N ARG A 202 -8.75 1.33 -2.63
CA ARG A 202 -8.85 0.27 -3.65
C ARG A 202 -7.56 -0.54 -3.76
N THR A 203 -6.40 0.10 -3.71
CA THR A 203 -5.12 -0.61 -3.75
C THR A 203 -4.91 -1.47 -2.51
N ILE A 204 -5.35 -1.03 -1.33
CA ILE A 204 -5.32 -1.83 -0.11
C ILE A 204 -6.25 -3.05 -0.22
N MET A 205 -7.47 -2.89 -0.75
CA MET A 205 -8.39 -4.01 -0.99
C MET A 205 -7.81 -5.03 -1.98
N GLN A 206 -7.17 -4.58 -3.05
CA GLN A 206 -6.45 -5.46 -4.00
C GLN A 206 -5.29 -6.20 -3.30
N THR A 207 -4.53 -5.51 -2.43
CA THR A 207 -3.46 -6.14 -1.65
C THR A 207 -4.02 -7.21 -0.71
N ARG A 208 -5.17 -6.95 -0.06
CA ARG A 208 -5.88 -7.94 0.76
C ARG A 208 -6.24 -9.19 -0.04
N GLU A 209 -6.75 -9.02 -1.24
CA GLU A 209 -7.13 -10.14 -2.10
C GLU A 209 -5.92 -10.98 -2.52
N LEU A 210 -4.83 -10.36 -2.92
CA LEU A 210 -3.57 -11.06 -3.21
C LEU A 210 -3.10 -11.89 -2.01
N MET A 211 -3.24 -11.37 -0.80
CA MET A 211 -2.86 -12.08 0.42
C MET A 211 -3.80 -13.24 0.74
N ARG A 212 -5.10 -13.14 0.46
CA ARG A 212 -6.05 -14.25 0.58
C ARG A 212 -5.69 -15.40 -0.34
N VAL A 213 -5.43 -15.11 -1.62
CA VAL A 213 -5.02 -16.11 -2.59
C VAL A 213 -3.73 -16.79 -2.16
N ALA A 214 -2.73 -16.02 -1.73
CA ALA A 214 -1.45 -16.56 -1.28
C ALA A 214 -1.55 -17.41 -0.01
N ALA A 215 -2.54 -17.15 0.86
CA ALA A 215 -2.81 -17.94 2.05
C ALA A 215 -3.65 -19.21 1.78
N GLY A 216 -4.03 -19.47 0.53
CA GLY A 216 -4.90 -20.61 0.16
C GLY A 216 -6.36 -20.44 0.63
N VAL A 217 -6.75 -19.28 1.08
CA VAL A 217 -8.13 -18.92 1.44
C VAL A 217 -8.85 -18.43 0.18
N GLY A 218 -8.96 -19.32 -0.83
CA GLY A 218 -9.72 -19.04 -2.04
C GLY A 218 -11.19 -18.84 -1.72
N SER A 219 -11.81 -17.83 -2.32
CA SER A 219 -13.24 -17.61 -2.31
C SER A 219 -13.96 -18.88 -2.77
N ASN A 220 -14.61 -19.57 -1.84
CA ASN A 220 -15.56 -20.63 -2.15
C ASN A 220 -16.82 -19.97 -2.76
N SER A 221 -16.73 -19.50 -4.02
CA SER A 221 -17.92 -19.22 -4.81
C SER A 221 -18.54 -20.57 -5.15
N GLY A 222 -19.43 -21.03 -4.26
CA GLY A 222 -20.21 -22.23 -4.45
C GLY A 222 -20.98 -22.14 -5.74
N THR A 223 -20.52 -22.85 -6.77
CA THR A 223 -21.36 -23.27 -7.88
C THR A 223 -22.27 -24.36 -7.35
N GLN A 224 -23.44 -23.97 -6.84
CA GLN A 224 -24.56 -24.92 -6.74
C GLN A 224 -25.00 -25.22 -8.17
N THR A 225 -24.57 -26.35 -8.68
CA THR A 225 -25.21 -27.02 -9.81
C THR A 225 -26.48 -27.69 -9.28
N VAL A 226 -27.61 -27.21 -9.73
CA VAL A 226 -28.91 -27.92 -9.69
C VAL A 226 -29.05 -28.72 -10.96
#